data_86f03ab027c7879ddf723526716a4242
#
_entry.id   86f03ab027c7879ddf723526716a4242
#
_cell.length_a   1.000
_cell.length_b   1.000
_cell.length_c   1.000
_cell.angle_alpha   90.00
_cell.angle_beta   90.00
_cell.angle_gamma   90.00
#
_symmetry.space_group_name_H-M   'P 1'
#
loop_
_entity.id
_entity.type
_entity.pdbx_description
1 polymer ?
#
loop_
_entity_poly.entity_id
_entity_poly.type
_entity_poly.pdbx_seq_one_letter_code
_entity_poly.pdbx_strand_id
1 'polypeptide(L)'
;MANAAVKSADTVLSITRILDAPRERVWRAWTDAEALAQWWGPKGVTIRVLKLDLRPGGMFHYSMAFQPGHEMYGRFIYREIVAPERIAFVNSFSDPAGGITRAPFPQLKNLWPLEMLNVVTFTEQNGKTTIALRAHPINATEEERAMFVANTAGMQQGFGGSFDKLAEFLTK
;
A
#
# COMPACT_ATOMS: atom_id res chain seq x y z
N MET A 1 7.40 30.09 -4.74
CA MET A 1 6.71 29.36 -5.81
C MET A 1 7.42 28.05 -6.12
N ALA A 2 8.69 28.08 -6.47
CA ALA A 2 9.48 26.87 -6.69
C ALA A 2 9.56 25.99 -5.43
N ASN A 3 9.52 26.59 -4.24
CA ASN A 3 9.65 25.86 -2.98
C ASN A 3 8.48 24.92 -2.67
N ALA A 4 7.28 25.25 -3.13
CA ALA A 4 6.11 24.41 -2.87
C ALA A 4 6.19 23.08 -3.64
N ALA A 5 6.68 23.12 -4.88
CA ALA A 5 6.85 21.93 -5.69
C ALA A 5 7.95 21.01 -5.14
N VAL A 6 9.05 21.60 -4.66
CA VAL A 6 10.15 20.84 -4.06
C VAL A 6 9.69 20.16 -2.77
N LYS A 7 8.95 20.85 -1.92
CA LYS A 7 8.40 20.27 -0.69
C LYS A 7 7.44 19.12 -0.98
N SER A 8 6.64 19.26 -2.03
CA SER A 8 5.70 18.21 -2.44
C SER A 8 6.45 16.96 -2.90
N ALA A 9 7.56 17.13 -3.62
CA ALA A 9 8.40 16.00 -4.05
C ALA A 9 9.07 15.30 -2.86
N ASP A 10 9.47 16.06 -1.83
CA ASP A 10 10.14 15.51 -0.65
C ASP A 10 9.21 14.63 0.20
N THR A 11 7.88 14.75 0.03
CA THR A 11 6.92 13.94 0.77
C THR A 11 6.56 12.62 0.08
N VAL A 12 7.14 12.34 -1.09
CA VAL A 12 6.83 11.14 -1.86
C VAL A 12 7.65 9.96 -1.37
N LEU A 13 6.95 8.90 -0.99
CA LEU A 13 7.57 7.59 -0.77
C LEU A 13 7.72 6.92 -2.13
N SER A 14 8.91 6.42 -2.45
CA SER A 14 9.17 5.75 -3.73
C SER A 14 9.90 4.44 -3.47
N ILE A 15 9.32 3.33 -3.93
CA ILE A 15 9.87 1.99 -3.75
C ILE A 15 9.80 1.26 -5.08
N THR A 16 10.91 0.67 -5.48
CA THR A 16 11.01 -0.11 -6.72
C THR A 16 11.53 -1.50 -6.41
N ARG A 17 10.92 -2.50 -7.00
CA ARG A 17 11.36 -3.90 -6.85
C ARG A 17 11.25 -4.63 -8.18
N ILE A 18 12.27 -5.42 -8.53
CA ILE A 18 12.23 -6.32 -9.67
C ILE A 18 11.81 -7.70 -9.18
N LEU A 19 10.76 -8.24 -9.82
CA LEU A 19 10.20 -9.55 -9.48
C LEU A 19 10.45 -10.51 -10.65
N ASP A 20 10.85 -11.74 -10.32
CA ASP A 20 11.15 -12.76 -11.32
C ASP A 20 9.87 -13.48 -11.75
N ALA A 21 9.00 -12.76 -12.39
CA ALA A 21 7.72 -13.26 -12.89
C ALA A 21 7.19 -12.32 -13.98
N PRO A 22 6.43 -12.84 -14.94
CA PRO A 22 5.82 -11.99 -15.97
C PRO A 22 4.75 -11.07 -15.37
N ARG A 23 4.54 -9.95 -16.03
CA ARG A 23 3.66 -8.88 -15.56
C ARG A 23 2.25 -9.35 -15.23
N GLU A 24 1.71 -10.23 -16.02
CA GLU A 24 0.36 -10.75 -15.79
C GLU A 24 0.24 -11.51 -14.47
N ARG A 25 1.28 -12.27 -14.10
CA ARG A 25 1.29 -12.98 -12.82
C ARG A 25 1.39 -12.01 -11.65
N VAL A 26 2.22 -10.98 -11.79
CA VAL A 26 2.36 -9.94 -10.75
C VAL A 26 1.06 -9.15 -10.63
N TRP A 27 0.46 -8.78 -11.75
CA TRP A 27 -0.85 -8.12 -11.77
C TRP A 27 -1.91 -8.95 -11.04
N ARG A 28 -1.97 -10.23 -11.33
CA ARG A 28 -2.93 -11.12 -10.67
C ARG A 28 -2.70 -11.18 -9.16
N ALA A 29 -1.45 -11.19 -8.72
CA ALA A 29 -1.13 -11.19 -7.29
C ALA A 29 -1.67 -9.94 -6.58
N TRP A 30 -1.76 -8.82 -7.28
CA TRP A 30 -2.27 -7.56 -6.74
C TRP A 30 -3.80 -7.43 -6.84
N THR A 31 -4.45 -8.28 -7.61
CA THR A 31 -5.87 -8.11 -7.95
C THR A 31 -6.73 -9.31 -7.56
N ASP A 32 -6.15 -10.32 -6.97
CA ASP A 32 -6.85 -11.51 -6.51
C ASP A 32 -6.89 -11.58 -4.97
N ALA A 33 -8.07 -11.82 -4.42
CA ALA A 33 -8.27 -11.82 -2.98
C ALA A 33 -7.44 -12.89 -2.26
N GLU A 34 -7.40 -14.10 -2.82
CA GLU A 34 -6.63 -15.20 -2.22
C GLU A 34 -5.14 -14.89 -2.23
N ALA A 35 -4.65 -14.30 -3.32
CA ALA A 35 -3.25 -13.90 -3.43
C ALA A 35 -2.92 -12.81 -2.42
N LEU A 36 -3.72 -11.77 -2.35
CA LEU A 36 -3.51 -10.66 -1.41
C LEU A 36 -3.47 -11.14 0.04
N ALA A 37 -4.29 -12.12 0.39
CA ALA A 37 -4.29 -12.71 1.72
C ALA A 37 -2.96 -13.39 2.06
N GLN A 38 -2.19 -13.78 1.05
CA GLN A 38 -0.92 -14.51 1.27
C GLN A 38 0.29 -13.59 1.35
N TRP A 39 0.27 -12.43 0.69
CA TRP A 39 1.47 -11.60 0.65
C TRP A 39 1.29 -10.17 1.15
N TRP A 40 0.08 -9.62 1.13
CA TRP A 40 -0.12 -8.23 1.54
C TRP A 40 0.23 -8.03 3.02
N GLY A 41 0.75 -6.83 3.35
CA GLY A 41 1.09 -6.46 4.71
C GLY A 41 2.51 -6.86 5.12
N PRO A 42 2.99 -6.33 6.25
CA PRO A 42 4.35 -6.60 6.73
C PRO A 42 4.57 -8.07 7.07
N LYS A 43 5.82 -8.46 7.19
CA LYS A 43 6.17 -9.82 7.64
C LYS A 43 5.62 -10.07 9.04
N GLY A 44 5.13 -11.28 9.26
CA GLY A 44 4.63 -11.71 10.56
C GLY A 44 3.17 -11.41 10.82
N VAL A 45 2.48 -10.71 9.92
CA VAL A 45 1.04 -10.47 10.08
C VAL A 45 0.23 -11.54 9.36
N THR A 46 -0.95 -11.83 9.92
CA THR A 46 -1.99 -12.61 9.24
C THR A 46 -2.95 -11.62 8.59
N ILE A 47 -3.15 -11.76 7.29
CA ILE A 47 -4.05 -10.92 6.51
C ILE A 47 -5.35 -11.67 6.26
N ARG A 48 -6.46 -11.00 6.47
CA ARG A 48 -7.78 -11.50 6.09
C ARG A 48 -8.44 -10.49 5.18
N VAL A 49 -8.83 -10.92 4.00
CA VAL A 49 -9.53 -10.06 3.05
C VAL A 49 -11.02 -10.07 3.38
N LEU A 50 -11.55 -8.90 3.73
CA LEU A 50 -12.97 -8.76 4.10
C LEU A 50 -13.82 -8.39 2.89
N LYS A 51 -13.25 -7.63 1.95
CA LYS A 51 -13.93 -7.21 0.73
C LYS A 51 -12.89 -6.88 -0.34
N LEU A 52 -13.17 -7.26 -1.56
CA LEU A 52 -12.38 -6.83 -2.72
C LEU A 52 -13.33 -6.51 -3.87
N ASP A 53 -13.48 -5.23 -4.16
CA ASP A 53 -14.28 -4.73 -5.27
C ASP A 53 -13.32 -3.98 -6.20
N LEU A 54 -12.81 -4.68 -7.20
CA LEU A 54 -11.73 -4.20 -8.07
C LEU A 54 -12.28 -3.38 -9.23
N ARG A 55 -12.60 -2.13 -8.93
CA ARG A 55 -13.07 -1.15 -9.93
C ARG A 55 -12.82 0.25 -9.38
N PRO A 56 -12.75 1.28 -10.22
CA PRO A 56 -12.67 2.66 -9.72
C PRO A 56 -13.85 2.95 -8.78
N GLY A 57 -13.54 3.48 -7.61
CA GLY A 57 -14.53 3.69 -6.54
C GLY A 57 -14.78 2.49 -5.66
N GLY A 58 -14.30 1.30 -6.05
CA GLY A 58 -14.43 0.09 -5.25
C GLY A 58 -13.44 0.04 -4.10
N MET A 59 -13.68 -0.87 -3.15
CA MET A 59 -12.90 -0.97 -1.92
C MET A 59 -12.22 -2.33 -1.79
N PHE A 60 -10.95 -2.31 -1.39
CA PHE A 60 -10.27 -3.46 -0.81
C PHE A 60 -10.21 -3.19 0.70
N HIS A 61 -10.86 -4.04 1.49
CA HIS A 61 -10.92 -3.93 2.94
C HIS A 61 -10.31 -5.19 3.55
N TYR A 62 -9.41 -5.01 4.51
CA TYR A 62 -8.66 -6.14 5.08
C TYR A 62 -8.36 -5.92 6.55
N SER A 63 -8.08 -7.02 7.26
CA SER A 63 -7.54 -6.95 8.61
C SER A 63 -6.11 -7.49 8.62
N MET A 64 -5.31 -6.99 9.56
CA MET A 64 -3.94 -7.42 9.81
C MET A 64 -3.79 -7.74 11.29
N ALA A 65 -3.19 -8.88 11.61
CA ALA A 65 -2.96 -9.25 13.00
C ALA A 65 -1.56 -9.81 13.17
N PHE A 66 -0.78 -9.21 14.08
CA PHE A 66 0.49 -9.80 14.52
C PHE A 66 0.26 -10.93 15.51
N GLN A 67 -0.83 -10.84 16.27
CA GLN A 67 -1.24 -11.82 17.27
C GLN A 67 -2.74 -12.05 17.17
N PRO A 68 -3.24 -13.26 17.47
CA PRO A 68 -4.68 -13.50 17.51
C PRO A 68 -5.38 -12.52 18.46
N GLY A 69 -6.50 -11.96 18.02
CA GLY A 69 -7.29 -11.02 18.81
C GLY A 69 -6.83 -9.57 18.76
N HIS A 70 -5.71 -9.28 18.11
CA HIS A 70 -5.18 -7.91 17.97
C HIS A 70 -5.20 -7.50 16.50
N GLU A 71 -6.39 -7.32 15.96
CA GLU A 71 -6.56 -6.98 14.55
C GLU A 71 -6.56 -5.47 14.34
N MET A 72 -5.84 -5.05 13.29
CA MET A 72 -5.94 -3.71 12.72
C MET A 72 -6.60 -3.81 11.37
N TYR A 73 -7.24 -2.75 10.93
CA TYR A 73 -7.97 -2.76 9.68
C TYR A 73 -7.40 -1.70 8.75
N GLY A 74 -7.42 -2.01 7.46
CA GLY A 74 -7.01 -1.07 6.43
C GLY A 74 -7.92 -1.18 5.23
N ARG A 75 -7.87 -0.14 4.40
CA ARG A 75 -8.67 -0.12 3.18
C ARG A 75 -7.95 0.61 2.06
N PHE A 76 -8.27 0.20 0.84
CA PHE A 76 -7.97 0.97 -0.37
C PHE A 76 -9.29 1.41 -0.97
N ILE A 77 -9.34 2.61 -1.50
CA ILE A 77 -10.38 2.99 -2.45
C ILE A 77 -9.68 3.16 -3.78
N TYR A 78 -10.02 2.33 -4.76
CA TYR A 78 -9.40 2.37 -6.07
C TYR A 78 -9.82 3.63 -6.82
N ARG A 79 -8.86 4.28 -7.45
CA ARG A 79 -9.10 5.45 -8.30
C ARG A 79 -8.90 5.13 -9.77
N GLU A 80 -7.95 4.24 -10.06
CA GLU A 80 -7.62 3.89 -11.44
C GLU A 80 -7.12 2.46 -11.49
N ILE A 81 -7.60 1.71 -12.47
CA ILE A 81 -7.15 0.35 -12.73
C ILE A 81 -6.95 0.22 -14.24
N VAL A 82 -5.69 0.13 -14.65
CA VAL A 82 -5.31 -0.04 -16.06
C VAL A 82 -4.54 -1.35 -16.17
N ALA A 83 -5.25 -2.43 -16.47
CA ALA A 83 -4.65 -3.76 -16.52
C ALA A 83 -3.76 -3.92 -17.75
N PRO A 84 -2.62 -4.54 -17.65
CA PRO A 84 -1.90 -4.95 -16.43
C PRO A 84 -0.79 -3.97 -16.04
N GLU A 85 -0.99 -2.68 -16.23
CA GLU A 85 0.05 -1.66 -16.19
C GLU A 85 0.06 -0.81 -14.94
N ARG A 86 -1.12 -0.48 -14.38
CA ARG A 86 -1.17 0.53 -13.33
C ARG A 86 -2.40 0.40 -12.43
N ILE A 87 -2.19 0.59 -11.13
CA ILE A 87 -3.25 0.70 -10.14
C ILE A 87 -2.98 1.96 -9.31
N ALA A 88 -4.01 2.79 -9.13
CA ALA A 88 -3.96 3.91 -8.21
C ALA A 88 -5.05 3.75 -7.16
N PHE A 89 -4.70 3.96 -5.89
CA PHE A 89 -5.65 3.80 -4.80
C PHE A 89 -5.31 4.73 -3.64
N VAL A 90 -6.33 5.07 -2.86
CA VAL A 90 -6.17 5.80 -1.59
C VAL A 90 -6.20 4.80 -0.46
N ASN A 91 -5.12 4.74 0.29
CA ASN A 91 -4.96 3.83 1.42
C ASN A 91 -5.22 4.57 2.73
N SER A 92 -5.91 3.90 3.66
CA SER A 92 -6.23 4.45 4.99
C SER A 92 -6.28 3.33 6.00
N PHE A 93 -5.97 3.64 7.26
CA PHE A 93 -6.41 2.77 8.35
C PHE A 93 -7.92 2.86 8.46
N SER A 94 -8.54 1.77 8.86
CA SER A 94 -10.00 1.72 8.93
C SER A 94 -10.49 1.05 10.22
N ASP A 95 -11.79 1.23 10.48
CA ASP A 95 -12.49 0.44 11.49
C ASP A 95 -12.97 -0.88 10.86
N PRO A 96 -13.56 -1.79 11.66
CA PRO A 96 -14.05 -3.06 11.10
C PRO A 96 -15.15 -2.91 10.04
N ALA A 97 -15.84 -1.77 10.01
CA ALA A 97 -16.89 -1.52 9.02
C ALA A 97 -16.35 -0.87 7.74
N GLY A 98 -15.06 -0.51 7.70
CA GLY A 98 -14.45 0.12 6.53
C GLY A 98 -14.40 1.63 6.55
N GLY A 99 -14.77 2.27 7.66
CA GLY A 99 -14.66 3.71 7.83
C GLY A 99 -13.22 4.13 8.13
N ILE A 100 -12.83 5.34 7.71
CA ILE A 100 -11.48 5.84 7.96
C ILE A 100 -11.27 6.12 9.45
N THR A 101 -10.12 5.68 9.98
CA THR A 101 -9.71 5.96 11.35
C THR A 101 -8.28 6.50 11.40
N ARG A 102 -7.90 7.03 12.55
CA ARG A 102 -6.49 7.34 12.81
C ARG A 102 -5.70 6.04 12.98
N ALA A 103 -4.41 6.10 12.68
CA ALA A 103 -3.52 4.96 12.87
C ALA A 103 -3.53 4.54 14.35
N PRO A 104 -3.62 3.22 14.65
CA PRO A 104 -3.72 2.74 16.03
C PRO A 104 -2.37 2.64 16.72
N PHE A 105 -1.51 3.63 16.54
CA PHE A 105 -0.16 3.64 17.10
C PHE A 105 0.04 4.93 17.90
N PRO A 106 0.14 4.84 19.24
CA PRO A 106 0.29 6.04 20.09
C PRO A 106 1.52 6.88 19.75
N GLN A 107 2.59 6.27 19.27
CA GLN A 107 3.82 6.97 18.89
C GLN A 107 3.61 7.93 17.72
N LEU A 108 2.55 7.76 16.95
CA LEU A 108 2.22 8.66 15.85
C LEU A 108 1.37 9.85 16.27
N LYS A 109 0.98 9.94 17.55
CA LYS A 109 0.31 11.09 18.18
C LYS A 109 -0.92 11.60 17.44
N ASN A 110 -1.66 10.70 16.79
CA ASN A 110 -2.81 11.04 15.93
C ASN A 110 -2.45 11.96 14.76
N LEU A 111 -1.17 11.98 14.38
CA LEU A 111 -0.68 12.81 13.27
C LEU A 111 -0.38 12.00 12.01
N TRP A 112 -0.69 10.70 12.00
CA TRP A 112 -0.56 9.94 10.76
C TRP A 112 -1.63 10.40 9.78
N PRO A 113 -1.27 10.69 8.52
CA PRO A 113 -2.27 11.12 7.54
C PRO A 113 -3.42 10.13 7.41
N LEU A 114 -4.63 10.64 7.29
CA LEU A 114 -5.81 9.79 7.13
C LEU A 114 -5.85 9.11 5.77
N GLU A 115 -5.29 9.77 4.76
CA GLU A 115 -5.35 9.27 3.39
C GLU A 115 -4.01 9.39 2.70
N MET A 116 -3.61 8.33 2.01
CA MET A 116 -2.39 8.32 1.20
C MET A 116 -2.73 7.83 -0.19
N LEU A 117 -2.37 8.62 -1.20
CA LEU A 117 -2.52 8.21 -2.58
C LEU A 117 -1.31 7.37 -2.97
N ASN A 118 -1.57 6.18 -3.47
CA ASN A 118 -0.56 5.24 -3.95
C ASN A 118 -0.76 5.01 -5.44
N VAL A 119 0.34 5.02 -6.18
CA VAL A 119 0.33 4.64 -7.60
C VAL A 119 1.35 3.53 -7.76
N VAL A 120 0.92 2.39 -8.26
CA VAL A 120 1.79 1.24 -8.52
C VAL A 120 1.78 0.99 -10.02
N THR A 121 2.98 0.95 -10.61
CA THR A 121 3.15 0.63 -12.03
C THR A 121 3.85 -0.72 -12.17
N PHE A 122 3.52 -1.42 -13.24
CA PHE A 122 4.02 -2.76 -13.55
C PHE A 122 4.65 -2.71 -14.95
N THR A 123 5.95 -2.87 -15.03
CA THR A 123 6.70 -2.83 -16.29
C THR A 123 7.42 -4.16 -16.48
N GLU A 124 7.23 -4.80 -17.63
CA GLU A 124 7.88 -6.09 -17.90
C GLU A 124 9.04 -5.91 -18.86
N GLN A 125 10.13 -6.61 -18.57
CA GLN A 125 11.30 -6.72 -19.44
C GLN A 125 11.96 -8.08 -19.24
N ASN A 126 12.13 -8.82 -20.31
CA ASN A 126 12.79 -10.14 -20.29
C ASN A 126 12.15 -11.12 -19.31
N GLY A 127 10.81 -11.13 -19.23
CA GLY A 127 10.07 -12.03 -18.36
C GLY A 127 10.08 -11.64 -16.88
N LYS A 128 10.66 -10.50 -16.54
CA LYS A 128 10.68 -9.98 -15.19
C LYS A 128 9.85 -8.70 -15.12
N THR A 129 9.26 -8.47 -13.97
CA THR A 129 8.42 -7.29 -13.75
C THR A 129 9.06 -6.35 -12.73
N THR A 130 9.16 -5.08 -13.11
CA THR A 130 9.52 -4.03 -12.17
C THR A 130 8.22 -3.42 -11.66
N ILE A 131 8.01 -3.50 -10.34
CA ILE A 131 6.96 -2.72 -9.70
C ILE A 131 7.58 -1.45 -9.14
N ALA A 132 6.89 -0.33 -9.35
CA ALA A 132 7.28 0.94 -8.77
C ALA A 132 6.06 1.49 -8.03
N LEU A 133 6.21 1.66 -6.72
CA LEU A 133 5.18 2.23 -5.86
C LEU A 133 5.59 3.64 -5.47
N ARG A 134 4.68 4.59 -5.66
CA ARG A 134 4.86 5.96 -5.21
C ARG A 134 3.67 6.35 -4.36
N ALA A 135 3.93 6.92 -3.19
CA ALA A 135 2.88 7.28 -2.25
C ALA A 135 3.13 8.64 -1.62
N HIS A 136 2.07 9.37 -1.38
CA HIS A 136 2.14 10.64 -0.67
C HIS A 136 0.80 10.90 0.04
N PRO A 137 0.83 11.67 1.15
CA PRO A 137 -0.41 12.06 1.82
C PRO A 137 -1.24 13.00 0.95
N ILE A 138 -2.56 12.86 1.05
CA ILE A 138 -3.50 13.81 0.45
C ILE A 138 -4.43 14.32 1.54
N ASN A 139 -4.96 15.52 1.36
CA ASN A 139 -5.88 16.15 2.32
C ASN A 139 -5.28 16.18 3.74
N ALA A 140 -3.99 16.40 3.84
CA ALA A 140 -3.24 16.31 5.08
C ALA A 140 -2.77 17.70 5.53
N THR A 141 -2.65 17.86 6.86
CA THR A 141 -2.05 19.06 7.45
C THR A 141 -0.53 19.02 7.27
N GLU A 142 0.14 20.14 7.51
CA GLU A 142 1.60 20.18 7.49
C GLU A 142 2.21 19.23 8.53
N GLU A 143 1.59 19.14 9.70
CA GLU A 143 2.05 18.26 10.78
C GLU A 143 1.92 16.79 10.38
N GLU A 144 0.83 16.44 9.73
CA GLU A 144 0.62 15.08 9.21
C GLU A 144 1.64 14.74 8.11
N ARG A 145 1.93 15.70 7.24
CA ARG A 145 2.96 15.50 6.20
C ARG A 145 4.35 15.30 6.82
N ALA A 146 4.66 16.08 7.85
CA ALA A 146 5.92 15.95 8.57
C ALA A 146 6.05 14.58 9.24
N MET A 147 4.96 14.08 9.83
CA MET A 147 4.92 12.75 10.42
C MET A 147 5.17 11.66 9.36
N PHE A 148 4.57 11.81 8.20
CA PHE A 148 4.79 10.89 7.08
C PHE A 148 6.27 10.88 6.66
N VAL A 149 6.86 12.05 6.46
CA VAL A 149 8.28 12.18 6.06
C VAL A 149 9.19 11.54 7.10
N ALA A 150 8.91 11.78 8.38
CA ALA A 150 9.72 11.23 9.47
C ALA A 150 9.68 9.70 9.53
N ASN A 151 8.67 9.07 8.94
CA ASN A 151 8.48 7.63 8.99
C ASN A 151 8.71 6.92 7.65
N THR A 152 9.25 7.60 6.65
CA THR A 152 9.48 7.01 5.32
C THR A 152 10.42 5.81 5.37
N ALA A 153 11.46 5.85 6.19
CA ALA A 153 12.38 4.72 6.34
C ALA A 153 11.66 3.48 6.87
N GLY A 154 10.79 3.65 7.85
CA GLY A 154 9.98 2.55 8.39
C GLY A 154 9.00 1.99 7.36
N MET A 155 8.40 2.85 6.55
CA MET A 155 7.51 2.41 5.48
C MET A 155 8.26 1.66 4.39
N GLN A 156 9.45 2.13 4.01
CA GLN A 156 10.28 1.42 3.03
C GLN A 156 10.62 0.02 3.54
N GLN A 157 10.93 -0.11 4.81
CA GLN A 157 11.22 -1.40 5.44
C GLN A 157 9.97 -2.29 5.46
N GLY A 158 8.82 -1.74 5.81
CA GLY A 158 7.55 -2.47 5.83
C GLY A 158 7.14 -2.96 4.45
N PHE A 159 7.18 -2.10 3.45
CA PHE A 159 6.88 -2.49 2.07
C PHE A 159 7.92 -3.47 1.53
N GLY A 160 9.20 -3.28 1.89
CA GLY A 160 10.25 -4.23 1.53
C GLY A 160 9.94 -5.64 2.01
N GLY A 161 9.47 -5.77 3.24
CA GLY A 161 9.02 -7.04 3.80
C GLY A 161 7.83 -7.61 3.06
N SER A 162 6.85 -6.78 2.71
CA SER A 162 5.69 -7.20 1.91
C SER A 162 6.12 -7.68 0.52
N PHE A 163 7.03 -6.97 -0.12
CA PHE A 163 7.50 -7.34 -1.44
C PHE A 163 8.39 -8.59 -1.43
N ASP A 164 9.08 -8.86 -0.33
CA ASP A 164 9.75 -10.14 -0.13
C ASP A 164 8.74 -11.29 -0.11
N LYS A 165 7.62 -11.10 0.59
CA LYS A 165 6.53 -12.08 0.62
C LYS A 165 5.91 -12.25 -0.77
N LEU A 166 5.74 -11.17 -1.50
CA LEU A 166 5.24 -11.22 -2.88
C LEU A 166 6.20 -12.01 -3.77
N ALA A 167 7.50 -11.75 -3.68
CA ALA A 167 8.51 -12.48 -4.45
C ALA A 167 8.45 -13.98 -4.15
N GLU A 168 8.33 -14.34 -2.87
CA GLU A 168 8.19 -15.72 -2.45
C GLU A 168 6.89 -16.35 -2.98
N PHE A 169 5.79 -15.63 -2.89
CA PHE A 169 4.51 -16.08 -3.42
C PHE A 169 4.59 -16.39 -4.92
N LEU A 170 5.30 -15.58 -5.67
CA LEU A 170 5.44 -15.73 -7.13
C LEU A 170 6.28 -16.95 -7.54
N THR A 171 7.01 -17.57 -6.61
CA THR A 171 7.78 -18.79 -6.89
C THR A 171 6.94 -20.06 -6.79
N LYS A 172 5.72 -19.98 -6.28
CA LYS A 172 4.84 -21.15 -6.07
C LYS A 172 4.10 -21.58 -7.32
#